data_e5a4e0fe968de570f643c9c267edeab8
#
_entry.id   e5a4e0fe968de570f643c9c267edeab8
#
_cell.length_a   1.000
_cell.length_b   1.000
_cell.length_c   1.000
_cell.angle_alpha   90.00
_cell.angle_beta   90.00
_cell.angle_gamma   90.00
#
_symmetry.space_group_name_H-M   'P 1'
#
loop_
_entity.id
_entity.type
_entity.pdbx_description
1 polymer ?
#
loop_
_entity_poly.entity_id
_entity_poly.type
_entity_poly.pdbx_seq_one_letter_code
_entity_poly.pdbx_strand_id
1 'polypeptide(L)'
;KFSGTKEVDENLLIEVSNLQPWIDEFVPEAGKINSIEQFKGGQSNPTYKIITESKSLVLRRKPPGKLLPSAHAVDREYKVITALYETDVPVPKTYGLCEDDDVAGTAFFVMDFLDGDLFWDPMIPSLSNQDRAEIYRNKNKTLAKLHSVDYKKIGLEDYGKPGNYVARQVSRWSKQYRASETDDIEAMNNLIEWLPKNIPDDDETSIVHGDYRLDNMILKDNQVMGILDWELSTLGHPIADFSYHCLSSVSYTHLTLPTTSMV
;
A
#
# COMPACT_ATOMS: atom_id res chain seq x y z
N LYS A 1 8.18 16.27 6.23
CA LYS A 1 9.02 16.26 5.00
C LYS A 1 8.35 15.52 3.85
N PHE A 2 7.54 14.50 4.14
CA PHE A 2 6.85 13.67 3.16
C PHE A 2 5.32 13.87 3.10
N SER A 3 4.76 14.77 3.90
CA SER A 3 3.32 15.07 3.90
C SER A 3 3.01 16.25 2.98
N GLY A 4 1.79 16.27 2.42
CA GLY A 4 1.27 17.32 1.55
C GLY A 4 1.68 17.16 0.09
N THR A 5 1.38 18.18 -0.69
CA THR A 5 1.61 18.23 -2.12
C THR A 5 2.72 19.24 -2.48
N LYS A 6 3.17 19.21 -3.70
CA LYS A 6 4.11 20.13 -4.35
C LYS A 6 3.66 20.37 -5.79
N GLU A 7 4.29 21.32 -6.45
CA GLU A 7 4.19 21.43 -7.91
C GLU A 7 4.63 20.14 -8.58
N VAL A 8 4.02 19.82 -9.71
CA VAL A 8 4.36 18.61 -10.46
C VAL A 8 5.75 18.74 -11.06
N ASP A 9 6.59 17.73 -10.89
CA ASP A 9 7.92 17.69 -11.50
C ASP A 9 7.82 17.75 -13.03
N GLU A 10 8.71 18.51 -13.69
CA GLU A 10 8.64 18.81 -15.13
C GLU A 10 8.52 17.57 -16.02
N ASN A 11 9.21 16.48 -15.65
CA ASN A 11 9.19 15.21 -16.38
C ASN A 11 7.95 14.33 -16.07
N LEU A 12 7.08 14.78 -15.18
CA LEU A 12 5.88 14.08 -14.71
C LEU A 12 4.59 14.87 -14.96
N LEU A 13 4.65 15.94 -15.72
CA LEU A 13 3.49 16.78 -16.04
C LEU A 13 2.37 15.95 -16.68
N ILE A 14 1.15 16.36 -16.40
CA ILE A 14 -0.08 15.83 -17.03
C ILE A 14 -0.81 17.02 -17.65
N GLU A 15 -1.08 16.93 -18.95
CA GLU A 15 -1.82 17.98 -19.66
C GLU A 15 -3.31 17.92 -19.29
N VAL A 16 -3.81 19.00 -18.68
CA VAL A 16 -5.21 19.09 -18.27
C VAL A 16 -6.16 18.90 -19.44
N SER A 17 -5.81 19.42 -20.62
CA SER A 17 -6.61 19.27 -21.84
C SER A 17 -6.84 17.83 -22.27
N ASN A 18 -5.90 16.95 -21.97
CA ASN A 18 -6.01 15.51 -22.31
C ASN A 18 -6.75 14.73 -21.20
N LEU A 19 -6.54 15.13 -19.94
CA LEU A 19 -7.16 14.44 -18.80
C LEU A 19 -8.62 14.86 -18.58
N GLN A 20 -9.01 16.10 -18.89
CA GLN A 20 -10.36 16.61 -18.65
C GLN A 20 -11.46 15.77 -19.32
N PRO A 21 -11.36 15.36 -20.61
CA PRO A 21 -12.38 14.52 -21.23
C PRO A 21 -12.57 13.19 -20.51
N TRP A 22 -11.51 12.58 -20.00
CA TRP A 22 -11.58 11.35 -19.22
C TRP A 22 -12.30 11.59 -17.88
N ILE A 23 -11.99 12.70 -17.18
CA ILE A 23 -12.69 13.06 -15.94
C ILE A 23 -14.18 13.32 -16.19
N ASP A 24 -14.53 14.02 -17.27
CA ASP A 24 -15.93 14.29 -17.64
C ASP A 24 -16.73 13.01 -17.88
N GLU A 25 -16.09 11.98 -18.43
CA GLU A 25 -16.71 10.67 -18.71
C GLU A 25 -16.87 9.83 -17.43
N PHE A 26 -15.79 9.67 -16.64
CA PHE A 26 -15.75 8.71 -15.53
C PHE A 26 -16.13 9.33 -14.17
N VAL A 27 -16.04 10.66 -14.02
CA VAL A 27 -16.35 11.39 -12.79
C VAL A 27 -17.13 12.67 -13.12
N PRO A 28 -18.27 12.59 -13.81
CA PRO A 28 -18.98 13.78 -14.34
C PRO A 28 -19.38 14.77 -13.24
N GLU A 29 -19.58 14.32 -12.01
CA GLU A 29 -19.87 15.20 -10.88
C GLU A 29 -18.67 16.03 -10.40
N ALA A 30 -17.46 15.74 -10.86
CA ALA A 30 -16.28 16.50 -10.46
C ALA A 30 -16.25 17.92 -11.05
N GLY A 31 -16.73 18.08 -12.28
CA GLY A 31 -16.62 19.34 -13.02
C GLY A 31 -15.18 19.57 -13.53
N LYS A 32 -14.85 20.84 -13.80
CA LYS A 32 -13.56 21.19 -14.41
C LYS A 32 -12.40 21.00 -13.45
N ILE A 33 -11.26 20.57 -14.00
CA ILE A 33 -9.98 20.51 -13.30
C ILE A 33 -9.47 21.95 -13.13
N ASN A 34 -9.27 22.37 -11.87
CA ASN A 34 -8.71 23.66 -11.52
C ASN A 34 -7.18 23.60 -11.43
N SER A 35 -6.64 22.51 -10.83
CA SER A 35 -5.19 22.30 -10.69
C SER A 35 -4.86 20.83 -10.47
N ILE A 36 -3.61 20.48 -10.77
CA ILE A 36 -3.02 19.17 -10.48
C ILE A 36 -1.76 19.42 -9.64
N GLU A 37 -1.66 18.73 -8.51
CA GLU A 37 -0.53 18.81 -7.60
C GLU A 37 0.04 17.40 -7.41
N GLN A 38 1.35 17.28 -7.20
CA GLN A 38 1.99 15.98 -6.93
C GLN A 38 2.14 15.77 -5.43
N PHE A 39 1.80 14.56 -4.92
CA PHE A 39 2.11 14.22 -3.54
C PHE A 39 3.63 14.08 -3.33
N LYS A 40 4.11 14.54 -2.17
CA LYS A 40 5.53 14.44 -1.79
C LYS A 40 5.97 13.02 -1.41
N GLY A 41 5.01 12.17 -1.02
CA GLY A 41 5.18 10.74 -0.80
C GLY A 41 4.85 9.93 -2.05
N GLY A 42 5.04 8.62 -2.02
CA GLY A 42 4.72 7.73 -3.16
C GLY A 42 5.87 7.65 -4.17
N GLN A 43 7.01 7.12 -3.73
CA GLN A 43 8.22 7.03 -4.58
C GLN A 43 8.10 6.00 -5.71
N SER A 44 7.27 4.96 -5.53
CA SER A 44 7.11 3.88 -6.52
C SER A 44 6.28 4.31 -7.71
N ASN A 45 5.08 4.85 -7.47
CA ASN A 45 4.12 5.28 -8.49
C ASN A 45 3.80 6.76 -8.31
N PRO A 46 4.04 7.63 -9.29
CA PRO A 46 3.66 9.04 -9.23
C PRO A 46 2.17 9.19 -8.90
N THR A 47 1.90 9.93 -7.84
CA THR A 47 0.54 10.13 -7.31
C THR A 47 0.22 11.61 -7.26
N TYR A 48 -0.95 11.99 -7.75
CA TYR A 48 -1.36 13.37 -7.92
C TYR A 48 -2.69 13.62 -7.22
N LYS A 49 -2.83 14.83 -6.68
CA LYS A 49 -4.10 15.38 -6.25
C LYS A 49 -4.66 16.23 -7.39
N ILE A 50 -5.83 15.86 -7.88
CA ILE A 50 -6.58 16.63 -8.86
C ILE A 50 -7.62 17.44 -8.08
N ILE A 51 -7.54 18.75 -8.16
CA ILE A 51 -8.50 19.68 -7.57
C ILE A 51 -9.48 20.08 -8.66
N THR A 52 -10.73 19.75 -8.48
CA THR A 52 -11.81 20.09 -9.42
C THR A 52 -12.77 21.12 -8.83
N GLU A 53 -13.79 21.51 -9.58
CA GLU A 53 -14.80 22.46 -9.10
C GLU A 53 -15.58 21.96 -7.88
N SER A 54 -15.86 20.66 -7.81
CA SER A 54 -16.74 20.11 -6.77
C SER A 54 -16.01 19.27 -5.71
N LYS A 55 -14.87 18.64 -6.04
CA LYS A 55 -14.17 17.72 -5.14
C LYS A 55 -12.69 17.61 -5.46
N SER A 56 -11.95 16.94 -4.58
CA SER A 56 -10.58 16.51 -4.87
C SER A 56 -10.56 15.03 -5.20
N LEU A 57 -9.72 14.64 -6.16
CA LEU A 57 -9.49 13.27 -6.58
C LEU A 57 -8.00 12.93 -6.44
N VAL A 58 -7.69 11.65 -6.44
CA VAL A 58 -6.32 11.14 -6.51
C VAL A 58 -6.15 10.38 -7.82
N LEU A 59 -5.13 10.75 -8.59
CA LEU A 59 -4.67 10.00 -9.75
C LEU A 59 -3.36 9.31 -9.41
N ARG A 60 -3.30 7.99 -9.59
CA ARG A 60 -2.09 7.18 -9.40
C ARG A 60 -1.70 6.55 -10.74
N ARG A 61 -0.48 6.80 -11.20
CA ARG A 61 -0.03 6.43 -12.53
C ARG A 61 1.29 5.64 -12.48
N LYS A 62 1.50 4.77 -13.47
CA LYS A 62 2.82 4.13 -13.68
C LYS A 62 3.89 5.18 -13.92
N PRO A 63 5.12 5.03 -13.37
CA PRO A 63 6.21 5.92 -13.73
C PRO A 63 6.54 5.79 -15.23
N PRO A 64 6.96 6.88 -15.88
CA PRO A 64 7.41 6.81 -17.27
C PRO A 64 8.73 6.04 -17.40
N GLY A 65 8.97 5.43 -18.56
CA GLY A 65 10.21 4.75 -18.90
C GLY A 65 10.11 3.23 -18.90
N LYS A 66 11.28 2.56 -19.03
CA LYS A 66 11.34 1.09 -19.05
C LYS A 66 11.25 0.54 -17.63
N LEU A 67 10.19 -0.15 -17.31
CA LEU A 67 9.94 -0.78 -16.04
C LEU A 67 10.28 -2.27 -16.08
N LEU A 68 10.62 -2.83 -14.92
CA LEU A 68 10.74 -4.28 -14.79
C LEU A 68 9.35 -4.94 -14.95
N PRO A 69 9.27 -6.12 -15.56
CA PRO A 69 8.01 -6.84 -15.67
C PRO A 69 7.35 -6.99 -14.28
N SER A 70 6.05 -6.73 -14.19
CA SER A 70 5.25 -6.74 -12.94
C SER A 70 5.60 -5.69 -11.87
N ALA A 71 6.56 -4.79 -12.11
CA ALA A 71 6.73 -3.62 -11.26
C ALA A 71 5.68 -2.55 -11.58
N HIS A 72 5.24 -1.83 -10.56
CA HIS A 72 4.33 -0.68 -10.74
C HIS A 72 2.97 -1.02 -11.40
N ALA A 73 2.38 -2.15 -11.02
CA ALA A 73 1.15 -2.68 -11.59
C ALA A 73 -0.09 -1.92 -11.05
N VAL A 74 -0.35 -0.70 -11.56
CA VAL A 74 -1.50 0.12 -11.16
C VAL A 74 -2.84 -0.55 -11.48
N ASP A 75 -2.89 -1.40 -12.49
CA ASP A 75 -4.02 -2.26 -12.84
C ASP A 75 -4.36 -3.24 -11.70
N ARG A 76 -3.36 -3.83 -11.06
CA ARG A 76 -3.55 -4.71 -9.91
C ARG A 76 -4.02 -3.95 -8.68
N GLU A 77 -3.45 -2.77 -8.42
CA GLU A 77 -3.92 -1.89 -7.34
C GLU A 77 -5.38 -1.49 -7.56
N TYR A 78 -5.71 -1.03 -8.76
CA TYR A 78 -7.09 -0.69 -9.13
C TYR A 78 -8.04 -1.87 -8.92
N LYS A 79 -7.66 -3.09 -9.38
CA LYS A 79 -8.48 -4.30 -9.25
C LYS A 79 -8.83 -4.60 -7.80
N VAL A 80 -7.86 -4.61 -6.90
CA VAL A 80 -8.09 -4.96 -5.50
C VAL A 80 -8.86 -3.88 -4.75
N ILE A 81 -8.54 -2.59 -4.96
CA ILE A 81 -9.24 -1.47 -4.32
C ILE A 81 -10.71 -1.47 -4.75
N THR A 82 -10.97 -1.63 -6.06
CA THR A 82 -12.33 -1.69 -6.60
C THR A 82 -13.13 -2.86 -6.02
N ALA A 83 -12.53 -4.04 -5.94
CA ALA A 83 -13.19 -5.21 -5.38
C ALA A 83 -13.47 -5.08 -3.87
N LEU A 84 -12.59 -4.43 -3.12
CA LEU A 84 -12.75 -4.22 -1.68
C LEU A 84 -13.76 -3.12 -1.34
N TYR A 85 -14.04 -2.20 -2.25
CA TYR A 85 -14.91 -1.04 -1.97
C TYR A 85 -16.34 -1.45 -1.53
N GLU A 86 -16.85 -2.57 -2.03
CA GLU A 86 -18.18 -3.10 -1.65
C GLU A 86 -18.15 -3.98 -0.38
N THR A 87 -17.04 -3.93 0.38
CA THR A 87 -16.85 -4.69 1.62
C THR A 87 -16.73 -3.75 2.84
N ASP A 88 -16.58 -4.33 4.03
CA ASP A 88 -16.33 -3.56 5.27
C ASP A 88 -14.89 -3.05 5.41
N VAL A 89 -14.03 -3.31 4.42
CA VAL A 89 -12.64 -2.85 4.40
C VAL A 89 -12.60 -1.40 3.89
N PRO A 90 -12.09 -0.44 4.67
CA PRO A 90 -12.04 0.93 4.24
C PRO A 90 -10.98 1.12 3.14
N VAL A 91 -11.45 1.47 1.96
CA VAL A 91 -10.63 1.83 0.78
C VAL A 91 -11.29 3.01 0.06
N PRO A 92 -10.52 3.84 -0.68
CA PRO A 92 -11.12 4.89 -1.49
C PRO A 92 -11.97 4.31 -2.62
N LYS A 93 -13.06 4.99 -2.99
CA LYS A 93 -13.81 4.66 -4.20
C LYS A 93 -12.93 4.90 -5.41
N THR A 94 -12.85 3.92 -6.31
CA THR A 94 -12.21 4.05 -7.62
C THR A 94 -13.23 4.44 -8.68
N TYR A 95 -12.82 5.16 -9.72
CA TYR A 95 -13.69 5.64 -10.79
C TYR A 95 -13.39 4.95 -12.12
N GLY A 96 -12.14 4.65 -12.41
CA GLY A 96 -11.75 3.98 -13.64
C GLY A 96 -10.25 3.78 -13.74
N LEU A 97 -9.87 2.80 -14.56
CA LEU A 97 -8.50 2.54 -15.01
C LEU A 97 -8.39 3.00 -16.46
N CYS A 98 -7.36 3.78 -16.77
CA CYS A 98 -7.02 4.21 -18.12
C CYS A 98 -5.70 3.57 -18.53
N GLU A 99 -5.69 2.87 -19.65
CA GLU A 99 -4.50 2.26 -20.25
C GLU A 99 -4.04 3.00 -21.52
N ASP A 100 -4.70 4.11 -21.85
CA ASP A 100 -4.33 4.98 -22.96
C ASP A 100 -3.27 5.99 -22.53
N ASP A 101 -2.07 5.82 -23.08
CA ASP A 101 -0.92 6.68 -22.75
C ASP A 101 -1.11 8.12 -23.26
N ASP A 102 -1.99 8.38 -24.23
CA ASP A 102 -2.24 9.74 -24.75
C ASP A 102 -2.96 10.64 -23.73
N VAL A 103 -3.63 10.05 -22.73
CA VAL A 103 -4.38 10.80 -21.71
C VAL A 103 -3.46 11.39 -20.63
N ALA A 104 -2.55 10.57 -20.08
CA ALA A 104 -1.69 11.01 -18.99
C ALA A 104 -0.23 10.49 -19.12
N GLY A 105 0.19 10.06 -20.29
CA GLY A 105 1.55 9.60 -20.58
C GLY A 105 1.84 8.15 -20.21
N THR A 106 1.11 7.56 -19.29
CA THR A 106 1.19 6.14 -18.91
C THR A 106 -0.11 5.70 -18.25
N ALA A 107 -0.35 4.40 -18.15
CA ALA A 107 -1.53 3.86 -17.51
C ALA A 107 -1.72 4.40 -16.07
N PHE A 108 -2.95 4.74 -15.71
CA PHE A 108 -3.32 5.30 -14.41
C PHE A 108 -4.72 4.87 -13.99
N PHE A 109 -5.02 5.06 -12.71
CA PHE A 109 -6.40 5.03 -12.20
C PHE A 109 -6.70 6.26 -11.35
N VAL A 110 -8.00 6.55 -11.22
CA VAL A 110 -8.50 7.66 -10.41
C VAL A 110 -9.35 7.13 -9.26
N MET A 111 -9.19 7.72 -8.08
CA MET A 111 -9.93 7.38 -6.87
C MET A 111 -10.28 8.64 -6.07
N ASP A 112 -11.15 8.49 -5.07
CA ASP A 112 -11.46 9.57 -4.14
C ASP A 112 -10.22 10.02 -3.36
N PHE A 113 -10.13 11.33 -3.12
CA PHE A 113 -9.22 11.88 -2.13
C PHE A 113 -9.85 11.73 -0.74
N LEU A 114 -9.16 11.04 0.14
CA LEU A 114 -9.57 10.88 1.53
C LEU A 114 -8.96 12.01 2.38
N ASP A 115 -9.84 12.82 2.98
CA ASP A 115 -9.43 13.90 3.87
C ASP A 115 -9.25 13.36 5.30
N GLY A 116 -7.99 13.29 5.75
CA GLY A 116 -7.61 12.78 7.05
C GLY A 116 -6.11 12.87 7.31
N ASP A 117 -5.71 12.33 8.45
CA ASP A 117 -4.33 12.35 8.92
C ASP A 117 -3.56 11.12 8.44
N LEU A 118 -2.28 11.33 8.14
CA LEU A 118 -1.31 10.28 7.82
C LEU A 118 -0.15 10.37 8.80
N PHE A 119 0.15 9.28 9.50
CA PHE A 119 1.21 9.23 10.51
C PHE A 119 2.40 8.42 10.02
N TRP A 120 3.52 9.10 9.83
CA TRP A 120 4.80 8.46 9.43
C TRP A 120 5.52 7.80 10.60
N ASP A 121 5.38 8.37 11.81
CA ASP A 121 5.96 7.80 13.02
C ASP A 121 4.94 6.86 13.70
N PRO A 122 5.22 5.56 13.78
CA PRO A 122 4.33 4.60 14.41
C PRO A 122 4.13 4.85 15.90
N MET A 123 5.00 5.60 16.56
CA MET A 123 4.83 5.99 17.97
C MET A 123 3.78 7.08 18.16
N ILE A 124 3.44 7.81 17.12
CA ILE A 124 2.47 8.92 17.08
C ILE A 124 2.66 9.85 18.31
N PRO A 125 3.83 10.46 18.49
CA PRO A 125 4.15 11.20 19.73
C PRO A 125 3.27 12.44 19.96
N SER A 126 2.58 12.91 18.92
CA SER A 126 1.66 14.05 18.96
C SER A 126 0.33 13.75 19.65
N LEU A 127 -0.02 12.46 19.83
CA LEU A 127 -1.31 12.05 20.39
C LEU A 127 -1.19 11.51 21.83
N SER A 128 -2.31 11.52 22.54
CA SER A 128 -2.42 10.92 23.87
C SER A 128 -2.24 9.38 23.82
N ASN A 129 -1.90 8.77 24.96
CA ASN A 129 -1.82 7.31 25.06
C ASN A 129 -3.16 6.63 24.74
N GLN A 130 -4.27 7.28 25.09
CA GLN A 130 -5.61 6.76 24.84
C GLN A 130 -5.92 6.75 23.34
N ASP A 131 -5.65 7.86 22.64
CA ASP A 131 -5.88 7.99 21.19
C ASP A 131 -5.00 7.01 20.43
N ARG A 132 -3.72 6.90 20.80
CA ARG A 132 -2.82 5.89 20.21
C ARG A 132 -3.35 4.47 20.38
N ALA A 133 -3.79 4.11 21.58
CA ALA A 133 -4.36 2.79 21.84
C ALA A 133 -5.63 2.54 21.02
N GLU A 134 -6.44 3.57 20.78
CA GLU A 134 -7.64 3.48 19.96
C GLU A 134 -7.29 3.30 18.48
N ILE A 135 -6.37 4.08 17.95
CA ILE A 135 -5.87 3.94 16.57
C ILE A 135 -5.36 2.52 16.31
N TYR A 136 -4.52 1.98 17.20
CA TYR A 136 -3.99 0.63 17.03
C TYR A 136 -5.07 -0.45 17.16
N ARG A 137 -6.09 -0.29 18.04
CA ARG A 137 -7.26 -1.20 18.05
C ARG A 137 -8.03 -1.15 16.74
N ASN A 138 -8.26 0.06 16.18
CA ASN A 138 -8.99 0.23 14.94
C ASN A 138 -8.18 -0.31 13.75
N LYS A 139 -6.86 -0.08 13.72
CA LYS A 139 -5.95 -0.71 12.77
C LYS A 139 -6.06 -2.24 12.80
N ASN A 140 -6.01 -2.86 13.98
CA ASN A 140 -6.15 -4.32 14.11
C ASN A 140 -7.53 -4.84 13.69
N LYS A 141 -8.61 -4.12 14.03
CA LYS A 141 -9.97 -4.44 13.54
C LYS A 141 -10.06 -4.38 12.02
N THR A 142 -9.41 -3.38 11.41
CA THR A 142 -9.39 -3.22 9.96
C THR A 142 -8.61 -4.36 9.29
N LEU A 143 -7.49 -4.79 9.88
CA LEU A 143 -6.76 -5.97 9.41
C LEU A 143 -7.60 -7.25 9.48
N ALA A 144 -8.30 -7.45 10.59
CA ALA A 144 -9.19 -8.59 10.74
C ALA A 144 -10.33 -8.58 9.70
N LYS A 145 -10.92 -7.41 9.39
CA LYS A 145 -11.89 -7.26 8.31
C LYS A 145 -11.29 -7.67 6.96
N LEU A 146 -10.09 -7.17 6.63
CA LEU A 146 -9.40 -7.51 5.37
C LEU A 146 -9.20 -9.02 5.24
N HIS A 147 -8.67 -9.66 6.27
CA HIS A 147 -8.41 -11.10 6.25
C HIS A 147 -9.68 -11.96 6.28
N SER A 148 -10.82 -11.40 6.69
CA SER A 148 -12.12 -12.09 6.70
C SER A 148 -12.89 -11.96 5.38
N VAL A 149 -12.39 -11.18 4.41
CA VAL A 149 -13.05 -11.04 3.11
C VAL A 149 -13.01 -12.36 2.35
N ASP A 150 -14.15 -12.80 1.88
CA ASP A 150 -14.23 -13.90 0.91
C ASP A 150 -13.78 -13.40 -0.47
N TYR A 151 -12.49 -13.53 -0.73
CA TYR A 151 -11.85 -13.04 -1.95
C TYR A 151 -12.45 -13.63 -3.24
N LYS A 152 -13.05 -14.82 -3.17
CA LYS A 152 -13.71 -15.46 -4.32
C LYS A 152 -15.03 -14.77 -4.65
N LYS A 153 -15.81 -14.39 -3.62
CA LYS A 153 -17.09 -13.69 -3.83
C LYS A 153 -16.93 -12.31 -4.45
N ILE A 154 -15.79 -11.68 -4.25
CA ILE A 154 -15.49 -10.35 -4.82
C ILE A 154 -14.64 -10.41 -6.10
N GLY A 155 -14.48 -11.59 -6.71
CA GLY A 155 -13.81 -11.78 -8.00
C GLY A 155 -12.29 -11.64 -7.95
N LEU A 156 -11.65 -12.03 -6.84
CA LEU A 156 -10.20 -11.97 -6.66
C LEU A 156 -9.55 -13.37 -6.59
N GLU A 157 -10.20 -14.43 -7.08
CA GLU A 157 -9.65 -15.80 -7.06
C GLU A 157 -8.37 -15.95 -7.88
N ASP A 158 -8.16 -15.10 -8.88
CA ASP A 158 -6.96 -15.05 -9.75
C ASP A 158 -5.96 -13.96 -9.33
N TYR A 159 -6.23 -13.22 -8.23
CA TYR A 159 -5.41 -12.10 -7.80
C TYR A 159 -4.01 -12.52 -7.30
N GLY A 160 -3.85 -13.78 -6.95
CA GLY A 160 -2.60 -14.36 -6.50
C GLY A 160 -2.66 -15.89 -6.57
N LYS A 161 -1.60 -16.53 -6.14
CA LYS A 161 -1.53 -18.00 -6.07
C LYS A 161 -1.89 -18.47 -4.66
N PRO A 162 -3.06 -19.08 -4.44
CA PRO A 162 -3.43 -19.63 -3.14
C PRO A 162 -2.48 -20.77 -2.72
N GLY A 163 -2.37 -21.00 -1.42
CA GLY A 163 -1.62 -22.08 -0.81
C GLY A 163 -0.10 -21.92 -0.83
N ASN A 164 0.56 -22.59 0.09
CA ASN A 164 2.03 -22.61 0.24
C ASN A 164 2.69 -21.22 0.26
N TYR A 165 1.99 -20.22 0.75
CA TYR A 165 2.47 -18.83 0.70
C TYR A 165 3.80 -18.66 1.44
N VAL A 166 3.89 -19.14 2.69
CA VAL A 166 5.10 -18.98 3.53
C VAL A 166 6.29 -19.66 2.88
N ALA A 167 6.12 -20.89 2.37
CA ALA A 167 7.19 -21.63 1.68
C ALA A 167 7.72 -20.87 0.44
N ARG A 168 6.80 -20.29 -0.35
CA ARG A 168 7.19 -19.48 -1.52
C ARG A 168 7.95 -18.22 -1.12
N GLN A 169 7.52 -17.52 -0.04
CA GLN A 169 8.22 -16.32 0.44
C GLN A 169 9.62 -16.67 0.97
N VAL A 170 9.74 -17.70 1.80
CA VAL A 170 11.04 -18.18 2.30
C VAL A 170 11.99 -18.50 1.12
N SER A 171 11.51 -19.26 0.13
CA SER A 171 12.33 -19.61 -1.05
C SER A 171 12.73 -18.36 -1.86
N ARG A 172 11.78 -17.44 -2.11
CA ARG A 172 12.02 -16.21 -2.88
C ARG A 172 13.06 -15.33 -2.20
N TRP A 173 12.86 -15.03 -0.92
CA TRP A 173 13.73 -14.11 -0.19
C TRP A 173 15.10 -14.70 0.08
N SER A 174 15.21 -16.03 0.31
CA SER A 174 16.50 -16.72 0.42
C SER A 174 17.32 -16.62 -0.87
N LYS A 175 16.67 -16.83 -2.03
CA LYS A 175 17.31 -16.68 -3.34
C LYS A 175 17.75 -15.22 -3.58
N GLN A 176 16.91 -14.26 -3.25
CA GLN A 176 17.22 -12.85 -3.43
C GLN A 176 18.38 -12.41 -2.52
N TYR A 177 18.37 -12.83 -1.26
CA TYR A 177 19.49 -12.57 -0.34
C TYR A 177 20.80 -13.13 -0.90
N ARG A 178 20.83 -14.41 -1.30
CA ARG A 178 22.03 -15.03 -1.88
C ARG A 178 22.54 -14.32 -3.14
N ALA A 179 21.64 -13.79 -3.96
CA ALA A 179 22.00 -13.06 -5.18
C ALA A 179 22.58 -11.65 -4.89
N SER A 180 22.28 -11.07 -3.72
CA SER A 180 22.73 -9.74 -3.30
C SER A 180 23.68 -9.77 -2.10
N GLU A 181 24.16 -10.93 -1.69
CA GLU A 181 25.03 -11.11 -0.54
C GLU A 181 26.39 -10.43 -0.77
N THR A 182 26.76 -9.53 0.14
CA THR A 182 28.05 -8.82 0.14
C THR A 182 28.99 -9.32 1.22
N ASP A 183 28.43 -9.84 2.30
CA ASP A 183 29.16 -10.32 3.48
C ASP A 183 28.57 -11.63 3.97
N ASP A 184 29.41 -12.50 4.51
CA ASP A 184 29.00 -13.76 5.13
C ASP A 184 28.43 -13.50 6.53
N ILE A 185 27.08 -13.52 6.65
CA ILE A 185 26.37 -13.30 7.91
C ILE A 185 25.85 -14.66 8.42
N GLU A 186 26.53 -15.23 9.40
CA GLU A 186 26.20 -16.54 9.97
C GLU A 186 24.73 -16.65 10.42
N ALA A 187 24.18 -15.60 11.05
CA ALA A 187 22.78 -15.59 11.49
C ALA A 187 21.81 -15.71 10.29
N MET A 188 22.11 -15.10 9.15
CA MET A 188 21.32 -15.21 7.93
C MET A 188 21.42 -16.61 7.31
N ASN A 189 22.61 -17.19 7.31
CA ASN A 189 22.84 -18.56 6.84
C ASN A 189 22.02 -19.55 7.67
N ASN A 190 22.09 -19.46 8.98
CA ASN A 190 21.34 -20.29 9.92
C ASN A 190 19.82 -20.12 9.72
N LEU A 191 19.33 -18.91 9.50
CA LEU A 191 17.92 -18.62 9.26
C LEU A 191 17.42 -19.22 7.92
N ILE A 192 18.22 -19.10 6.85
CA ILE A 192 17.90 -19.68 5.53
C ILE A 192 17.78 -21.22 5.60
N GLU A 193 18.61 -21.87 6.44
CA GLU A 193 18.55 -23.33 6.64
C GLU A 193 17.40 -23.74 7.56
N TRP A 194 17.06 -22.92 8.54
CA TRP A 194 16.05 -23.25 9.56
C TRP A 194 14.63 -23.04 9.06
N LEU A 195 14.37 -21.94 8.37
CA LEU A 195 13.01 -21.56 7.94
C LEU A 195 12.31 -22.65 7.09
N PRO A 196 12.94 -23.27 6.08
CA PRO A 196 12.27 -24.32 5.29
C PRO A 196 11.84 -25.54 6.09
N LYS A 197 12.52 -25.82 7.23
CA LYS A 197 12.23 -26.95 8.11
C LYS A 197 11.18 -26.64 9.17
N ASN A 198 10.79 -25.35 9.30
CA ASN A 198 9.91 -24.84 10.35
C ASN A 198 8.76 -23.99 9.78
N ILE A 199 8.32 -24.31 8.57
CA ILE A 199 7.14 -23.68 7.97
C ILE A 199 5.91 -24.21 8.72
N PRO A 200 4.97 -23.34 9.14
CA PRO A 200 3.70 -23.79 9.73
C PRO A 200 2.92 -24.70 8.78
N ASP A 201 2.28 -25.72 9.34
CA ASP A 201 1.41 -26.64 8.57
C ASP A 201 0.09 -25.98 8.12
N ASP A 202 -0.23 -24.83 8.67
CA ASP A 202 -1.42 -24.05 8.33
C ASP A 202 -1.22 -23.36 6.96
N ASP A 203 -2.20 -23.54 6.07
CA ASP A 203 -2.18 -23.03 4.69
C ASP A 203 -3.39 -22.12 4.41
N GLU A 204 -3.80 -21.33 5.39
CA GLU A 204 -4.87 -20.34 5.25
C GLU A 204 -4.53 -19.33 4.14
N THR A 205 -5.55 -18.95 3.37
CA THR A 205 -5.41 -18.00 2.28
C THR A 205 -6.41 -16.86 2.41
N SER A 206 -5.91 -15.64 2.47
CA SER A 206 -6.69 -14.40 2.48
C SER A 206 -6.09 -13.37 1.52
N ILE A 207 -6.75 -12.23 1.38
CA ILE A 207 -6.12 -11.06 0.77
C ILE A 207 -5.13 -10.51 1.78
N VAL A 208 -3.84 -10.44 1.42
CA VAL A 208 -2.79 -9.77 2.21
C VAL A 208 -2.40 -8.47 1.55
N HIS A 209 -2.19 -7.43 2.35
CA HIS A 209 -1.75 -6.13 1.87
C HIS A 209 -0.27 -6.15 1.46
N GLY A 210 0.55 -6.85 2.24
CA GLY A 210 1.99 -6.98 2.00
C GLY A 210 2.84 -5.85 2.56
N ASP A 211 2.25 -4.68 2.87
CA ASP A 211 2.90 -3.53 3.52
C ASP A 211 1.93 -2.82 4.50
N TYR A 212 1.32 -3.59 5.41
CA TYR A 212 0.28 -3.10 6.33
C TYR A 212 0.87 -2.26 7.47
N ARG A 213 1.16 -0.99 7.18
CA ARG A 213 1.76 -0.03 8.09
C ARG A 213 0.87 1.19 8.31
N LEU A 214 1.15 1.94 9.36
CA LEU A 214 0.37 3.13 9.74
C LEU A 214 0.47 4.25 8.68
N ASP A 215 1.63 4.40 8.07
CA ASP A 215 1.89 5.37 7.01
C ASP A 215 1.25 5.02 5.66
N ASN A 216 0.60 3.84 5.56
CA ASN A 216 -0.25 3.45 4.44
C ASN A 216 -1.75 3.54 4.79
N MET A 217 -2.11 4.39 5.77
CA MET A 217 -3.51 4.57 6.21
C MET A 217 -3.86 6.03 6.37
N ILE A 218 -5.04 6.39 5.90
CA ILE A 218 -5.65 7.69 6.22
C ILE A 218 -6.57 7.49 7.43
N LEU A 219 -6.35 8.30 8.47
CA LEU A 219 -7.13 8.27 9.69
C LEU A 219 -7.94 9.56 9.87
N LYS A 220 -9.10 9.44 10.47
CA LYS A 220 -9.92 10.56 10.92
C LYS A 220 -10.65 10.15 12.21
N ASP A 221 -10.60 10.98 13.21
CA ASP A 221 -11.22 10.71 14.52
C ASP A 221 -10.82 9.33 15.08
N ASN A 222 -9.53 9.00 15.02
CA ASN A 222 -8.92 7.72 15.42
C ASN A 222 -9.41 6.48 14.63
N GLN A 223 -10.20 6.66 13.55
CA GLN A 223 -10.70 5.59 12.69
C GLN A 223 -9.90 5.51 11.40
N VAL A 224 -9.74 4.29 10.86
CA VAL A 224 -9.15 4.08 9.54
C VAL A 224 -10.20 4.40 8.48
N MET A 225 -9.98 5.45 7.72
CA MET A 225 -10.84 5.89 6.62
C MET A 225 -10.47 5.23 5.29
N GLY A 226 -9.21 4.84 5.13
CA GLY A 226 -8.76 4.13 3.94
C GLY A 226 -7.39 3.55 4.09
N ILE A 227 -7.21 2.35 3.53
CA ILE A 227 -5.92 1.68 3.36
C ILE A 227 -5.42 2.03 1.96
N LEU A 228 -4.16 2.45 1.87
CA LEU A 228 -3.48 2.89 0.65
C LEU A 228 -2.32 1.96 0.31
N ASP A 229 -1.78 2.11 -0.91
CA ASP A 229 -0.56 1.46 -1.38
C ASP A 229 -0.62 -0.08 -1.46
N TRP A 230 -1.52 -0.56 -2.31
CA TRP A 230 -1.80 -1.98 -2.53
C TRP A 230 -0.84 -2.68 -3.51
N GLU A 231 0.28 -2.06 -3.87
CA GLU A 231 1.20 -2.58 -4.90
C GLU A 231 1.81 -3.95 -4.55
N LEU A 232 1.97 -4.26 -3.26
CA LEU A 232 2.50 -5.54 -2.78
C LEU A 232 1.42 -6.56 -2.44
N SER A 233 0.15 -6.20 -2.58
CA SER A 233 -0.96 -7.06 -2.20
C SER A 233 -1.10 -8.30 -3.10
N THR A 234 -1.58 -9.37 -2.49
CA THR A 234 -1.77 -10.66 -3.17
C THR A 234 -2.68 -11.59 -2.35
N LEU A 235 -2.96 -12.79 -2.86
CA LEU A 235 -3.47 -13.88 -2.03
C LEU A 235 -2.30 -14.52 -1.26
N GLY A 236 -2.42 -14.54 0.06
CA GLY A 236 -1.37 -15.02 0.95
C GLY A 236 -1.89 -15.44 2.32
N HIS A 237 -0.96 -15.85 3.19
CA HIS A 237 -1.28 -16.24 4.55
C HIS A 237 -1.46 -14.98 5.42
N PRO A 238 -2.59 -14.82 6.15
CA PRO A 238 -2.92 -13.61 6.92
C PRO A 238 -1.85 -13.26 7.98
N ILE A 239 -1.14 -14.25 8.51
CA ILE A 239 -0.07 -14.04 9.48
C ILE A 239 1.07 -13.15 8.94
N ALA A 240 1.24 -13.08 7.62
CA ALA A 240 2.27 -12.26 7.00
C ALA A 240 2.06 -10.77 7.29
N ASP A 241 0.85 -10.25 7.06
CA ASP A 241 0.51 -8.86 7.38
C ASP A 241 0.55 -8.62 8.90
N PHE A 242 0.02 -9.56 9.70
CA PHE A 242 0.02 -9.43 11.15
C PHE A 242 1.46 -9.39 11.71
N SER A 243 2.33 -10.27 11.26
CA SER A 243 3.74 -10.28 11.66
C SER A 243 4.46 -8.99 11.27
N TYR A 244 4.21 -8.53 10.04
CA TYR A 244 4.79 -7.29 9.53
C TYR A 244 4.30 -6.07 10.32
N HIS A 245 3.00 -6.01 10.61
CA HIS A 245 2.40 -4.98 11.47
C HIS A 245 3.05 -4.91 12.85
N CYS A 246 3.39 -6.05 13.45
CA CYS A 246 4.04 -6.11 14.76
C CYS A 246 5.53 -5.76 14.73
N LEU A 247 6.18 -5.88 13.57
CA LEU A 247 7.63 -5.76 13.43
C LEU A 247 8.16 -4.40 13.93
N SER A 248 7.48 -3.30 13.62
CA SER A 248 7.89 -1.96 14.06
C SER A 248 7.91 -1.84 15.59
N SER A 249 6.92 -2.41 16.29
CA SER A 249 6.85 -2.39 17.75
C SER A 249 7.97 -3.24 18.39
N VAL A 250 8.28 -4.41 17.80
CA VAL A 250 9.36 -5.28 18.27
C VAL A 250 10.74 -4.65 18.01
N SER A 251 10.96 -4.12 16.81
CA SER A 251 12.23 -3.48 16.45
C SER A 251 12.53 -2.27 17.35
N TYR A 252 11.53 -1.46 17.68
CA TYR A 252 11.73 -0.32 18.58
C TYR A 252 12.15 -0.76 19.99
N THR A 253 11.57 -1.83 20.52
CA THR A 253 11.94 -2.35 21.84
C THR A 253 13.33 -2.98 21.85
N HIS A 254 13.79 -3.57 20.77
CA HIS A 254 15.11 -4.19 20.68
C HIS A 254 16.23 -3.22 20.26
N LEU A 255 15.94 -2.23 19.43
CA LEU A 255 16.92 -1.22 18.98
C LEU A 255 17.14 -0.12 20.02
N THR A 256 16.23 0.09 20.97
CA THR A 256 16.37 1.04 22.07
C THR A 256 16.92 0.43 23.34
N LEU A 257 17.26 -0.84 23.38
CA LEU A 257 18.05 -1.39 24.49
C LEU A 257 19.42 -0.70 24.44
N PRO A 258 19.78 0.04 25.51
CA PRO A 258 21.04 0.74 25.52
C PRO A 258 22.20 -0.24 25.41
N THR A 259 23.05 -0.03 24.43
CA THR A 259 24.39 -0.63 24.33
C THR A 259 25.34 -0.11 25.46
N THR A 260 24.79 0.29 26.58
CA THR A 260 25.53 0.82 27.73
C THR A 260 25.86 -0.27 28.77
N SER A 261 26.29 -1.42 28.30
CA SER A 261 26.93 -2.40 29.21
C SER A 261 28.12 -3.04 28.55
N MET A 262 28.99 -2.21 27.95
CA MET A 262 30.38 -2.59 27.74
C MET A 262 31.27 -1.39 28.12
N VAL A 263 31.51 -1.27 29.37
CA VAL A 263 32.77 -0.73 29.93
C VAL A 263 33.26 -1.75 30.96
#